data_292d14e721186a0f25df6c0ffeaedb93
#
_entry.id   292d14e721186a0f25df6c0ffeaedb93
#
_cell.length_a   1.000
_cell.length_b   1.000
_cell.length_c   1.000
_cell.angle_alpha   90.00
_cell.angle_beta   90.00
_cell.angle_gamma   90.00
#
_symmetry.space_group_name_H-M   'P 1'
#
loop_
_entity.id
_entity.type
_entity.pdbx_description
1 polymer ?
#
loop_
_entity_poly.entity_id
_entity_poly.type
_entity_poly.pdbx_seq_one_letter_code
_entity_poly.pdbx_strand_id
1 'polypeptide(L)'
;VYKRQVMEGGSPKVIENAEGARTTPSIVAFAKDGERLIGQPAKRQAVTNPDNTIFAVKRLIGRRFDDPVTKKDTELVPYSIARGPNGDAWVKAGGEEYSPSQISAFTLQKMKETAESYLGETVTQAVITVPAYFNDAQRQATKDAGKIAGLEVLRIINEPTAAALAYGLDKDNNKTIAVYDLGGGTFDISILEIGDGVFEVKATNGDTFLGGEDFDSKVVQFLADEFKKAEGIDLTKDKLALQRLKEAAEKAKIELSSAQSTEVNLPFITADQNGPKHLVKTINRADLELSLIHISEPTRLLSI
;
A
#
# COMPACT_ATOMS: atom_id res chain seq x y z
N VAL A 1 -2.81 1.51 0.98
CA VAL A 1 -3.13 1.89 2.36
C VAL A 1 -4.37 2.76 2.37
N TYR A 2 -5.40 2.36 3.10
CA TYR A 2 -6.65 3.12 3.22
C TYR A 2 -6.66 3.93 4.52
N LYS A 3 -7.04 5.19 4.42
CA LYS A 3 -7.37 6.07 5.57
C LYS A 3 -8.89 6.18 5.67
N ARG A 4 -9.41 6.25 6.89
CA ARG A 4 -10.82 6.38 7.18
C ARG A 4 -11.07 7.69 7.90
N GLN A 5 -12.06 8.41 7.45
CA GLN A 5 -12.50 9.65 8.09
C GLN A 5 -14.01 9.63 8.29
N VAL A 6 -14.44 10.15 9.39
CA VAL A 6 -15.85 10.42 9.70
C VAL A 6 -16.01 11.89 10.04
N MET A 7 -17.22 12.42 9.88
CA MET A 7 -17.52 13.78 10.32
C MET A 7 -17.91 13.78 11.79
N GLU A 8 -17.19 14.52 12.61
CA GLU A 8 -17.45 14.67 14.04
C GLU A 8 -17.40 16.16 14.42
N GLY A 9 -18.48 16.69 14.97
CA GLY A 9 -18.55 18.12 15.32
C GLY A 9 -18.32 19.08 14.15
N GLY A 10 -18.70 18.69 12.92
CA GLY A 10 -18.52 19.50 11.72
C GLY A 10 -17.10 19.48 11.12
N SER A 11 -16.21 18.64 11.65
CA SER A 11 -14.84 18.48 11.15
C SER A 11 -14.52 17.03 10.79
N PRO A 12 -13.72 16.77 9.75
CA PRO A 12 -13.29 15.44 9.39
C PRO A 12 -12.29 14.91 10.42
N LYS A 13 -12.52 13.70 10.93
CA LYS A 13 -11.65 13.01 11.89
C LYS A 13 -11.19 11.68 11.32
N VAL A 14 -9.87 11.46 11.29
CA VAL A 14 -9.29 10.15 10.97
C VAL A 14 -9.47 9.24 12.17
N ILE A 15 -10.11 8.09 11.96
CA ILE A 15 -10.35 7.09 13.01
C ILE A 15 -9.31 5.98 12.97
N GLU A 16 -9.00 5.43 14.14
CA GLU A 16 -8.06 4.32 14.28
C GLU A 16 -8.76 2.98 14.03
N ASN A 17 -8.00 1.99 13.58
CA ASN A 17 -8.48 0.62 13.43
C ASN A 17 -8.35 -0.16 14.76
N ALA A 18 -8.74 -1.43 14.74
CA ALA A 18 -8.66 -2.29 15.91
C ALA A 18 -7.22 -2.48 16.46
N GLU A 19 -6.22 -2.23 15.62
CA GLU A 19 -4.81 -2.25 15.98
C GLU A 19 -4.27 -0.89 16.45
N GLY A 20 -5.12 0.12 16.60
CA GLY A 20 -4.73 1.48 16.99
C GLY A 20 -4.04 2.30 15.88
N ALA A 21 -4.00 1.79 14.65
CA ALA A 21 -3.37 2.46 13.54
C ALA A 21 -4.38 3.33 12.76
N ARG A 22 -3.92 4.50 12.30
CA ARG A 22 -4.72 5.42 11.46
C ARG A 22 -4.79 5.00 9.99
N THR A 23 -4.02 4.00 9.60
CA THR A 23 -3.99 3.41 8.26
C THR A 23 -4.20 1.91 8.34
N THR A 24 -4.75 1.34 7.27
CA THR A 24 -4.92 -0.12 7.15
C THR A 24 -4.29 -0.56 5.83
N PRO A 25 -3.37 -1.51 5.84
CA PRO A 25 -2.82 -2.07 4.62
C PRO A 25 -3.91 -2.62 3.69
N SER A 26 -3.82 -2.33 2.40
CA SER A 26 -4.73 -2.88 1.38
C SER A 26 -4.29 -4.28 0.98
N ILE A 27 -4.31 -5.19 1.95
CA ILE A 27 -3.86 -6.58 1.81
C ILE A 27 -4.99 -7.48 2.30
N VAL A 28 -5.30 -8.50 1.50
CA VAL A 28 -6.30 -9.52 1.80
C VAL A 28 -5.64 -10.89 1.69
N ALA A 29 -5.77 -11.71 2.72
CA ALA A 29 -5.23 -13.06 2.73
C ALA A 29 -6.32 -14.09 3.02
N PHE A 30 -6.19 -15.25 2.38
CA PHE A 30 -7.06 -16.40 2.54
C PHE A 30 -6.27 -17.48 3.29
N ALA A 31 -6.64 -17.73 4.53
CA ALA A 31 -5.99 -18.71 5.38
C ALA A 31 -6.45 -20.14 5.01
N LYS A 32 -5.68 -21.15 5.44
CA LYS A 32 -5.98 -22.56 5.12
C LYS A 32 -7.28 -23.10 5.71
N ASP A 33 -7.73 -22.51 6.78
CA ASP A 33 -9.01 -22.82 7.47
C ASP A 33 -10.22 -22.13 6.83
N GLY A 34 -9.98 -21.34 5.76
CA GLY A 34 -11.01 -20.58 5.06
C GLY A 34 -11.25 -19.18 5.64
N GLU A 35 -10.56 -18.81 6.72
CA GLU A 35 -10.64 -17.46 7.26
C GLU A 35 -10.06 -16.43 6.28
N ARG A 36 -10.72 -15.28 6.16
CA ARG A 36 -10.25 -14.14 5.37
C ARG A 36 -9.69 -13.07 6.30
N LEU A 37 -8.40 -12.83 6.18
CA LEU A 37 -7.68 -11.79 6.93
C LEU A 37 -7.55 -10.53 6.07
N ILE A 38 -7.67 -9.36 6.69
CA ILE A 38 -7.61 -8.07 6.00
C ILE A 38 -6.73 -7.12 6.80
N GLY A 39 -5.89 -6.35 6.10
CA GLY A 39 -5.03 -5.35 6.72
C GLY A 39 -3.77 -5.94 7.35
N GLN A 40 -3.46 -5.54 8.57
CA GLN A 40 -2.23 -5.93 9.25
C GLN A 40 -2.12 -7.44 9.51
N PRO A 41 -3.19 -8.15 9.90
CA PRO A 41 -3.15 -9.63 10.01
C PRO A 41 -2.79 -10.32 8.69
N ALA A 42 -3.35 -9.85 7.56
CA ALA A 42 -3.01 -10.36 6.24
C ALA A 42 -1.54 -10.07 5.88
N LYS A 43 -1.03 -8.87 6.19
CA LYS A 43 0.36 -8.48 5.95
C LYS A 43 1.34 -9.37 6.71
N ARG A 44 1.05 -9.70 7.97
CA ARG A 44 1.92 -10.55 8.81
C ARG A 44 2.13 -11.94 8.24
N GLN A 45 1.15 -12.53 7.58
CA GLN A 45 1.29 -13.86 6.99
C GLN A 45 1.74 -13.87 5.51
N ALA A 46 1.97 -12.71 4.90
CA ALA A 46 2.27 -12.60 3.47
C ALA A 46 3.48 -13.45 3.04
N VAL A 47 4.51 -13.56 3.89
CA VAL A 47 5.72 -14.33 3.57
C VAL A 47 5.49 -15.84 3.73
N THR A 48 4.63 -16.25 4.64
CA THR A 48 4.33 -17.68 4.90
C THR A 48 3.22 -18.22 4.02
N ASN A 49 2.37 -17.34 3.48
CA ASN A 49 1.25 -17.68 2.59
C ASN A 49 1.17 -16.72 1.38
N PRO A 50 2.27 -16.59 0.61
CA PRO A 50 2.36 -15.59 -0.46
C PRO A 50 1.34 -15.81 -1.59
N ASP A 51 1.09 -17.07 -1.95
CA ASP A 51 0.20 -17.43 -3.07
C ASP A 51 -1.27 -17.06 -2.81
N ASN A 52 -1.67 -16.93 -1.56
CA ASN A 52 -3.04 -16.60 -1.13
C ASN A 52 -3.13 -15.24 -0.40
N THR A 53 -2.10 -14.40 -0.52
CA THR A 53 -2.07 -13.05 0.05
C THR A 53 -2.02 -12.03 -1.07
N ILE A 54 -3.14 -11.36 -1.28
CA ILE A 54 -3.34 -10.41 -2.37
C ILE A 54 -3.03 -9.00 -1.88
N PHE A 55 -2.13 -8.33 -2.58
CA PHE A 55 -1.76 -6.92 -2.37
C PHE A 55 -1.63 -6.20 -3.72
N ALA A 56 -1.47 -4.90 -3.73
CA ALA A 56 -1.34 -4.07 -4.93
C ALA A 56 -2.49 -4.24 -5.96
N VAL A 57 -3.65 -4.76 -5.55
CA VAL A 57 -4.81 -5.02 -6.42
C VAL A 57 -5.32 -3.75 -7.13
N LYS A 58 -5.01 -2.56 -6.59
CA LYS A 58 -5.30 -1.26 -7.21
C LYS A 58 -4.69 -1.14 -8.62
N ARG A 59 -3.56 -1.83 -8.89
CA ARG A 59 -2.92 -1.86 -10.21
C ARG A 59 -3.73 -2.65 -11.25
N LEU A 60 -4.53 -3.62 -10.80
CA LEU A 60 -5.32 -4.52 -11.65
C LEU A 60 -6.75 -4.03 -11.86
N ILE A 61 -7.26 -3.13 -11.01
CA ILE A 61 -8.66 -2.70 -11.05
C ILE A 61 -8.98 -2.03 -12.39
N GLY A 62 -10.06 -2.48 -13.06
CA GLY A 62 -10.49 -1.96 -14.35
C GLY A 62 -9.54 -2.24 -15.52
N ARG A 63 -8.59 -3.18 -15.37
CA ARG A 63 -7.63 -3.53 -16.43
C ARG A 63 -7.94 -4.89 -17.07
N ARG A 64 -7.51 -4.99 -18.32
CA ARG A 64 -7.58 -6.26 -19.09
C ARG A 64 -6.40 -7.15 -18.73
N PHE A 65 -6.61 -8.47 -18.80
CA PHE A 65 -5.55 -9.45 -18.57
C PHE A 65 -4.37 -9.28 -19.55
N ASP A 66 -4.65 -8.90 -20.80
CA ASP A 66 -3.63 -8.72 -21.85
C ASP A 66 -2.91 -7.36 -21.81
N ASP A 67 -3.31 -6.47 -20.89
CA ASP A 67 -2.67 -5.17 -20.73
C ASP A 67 -1.17 -5.34 -20.39
N PRO A 68 -0.25 -4.59 -21.03
CA PRO A 68 1.18 -4.67 -20.74
C PRO A 68 1.53 -4.43 -19.27
N VAL A 69 0.78 -3.56 -18.58
CA VAL A 69 0.96 -3.31 -17.13
C VAL A 69 0.58 -4.55 -16.33
N THR A 70 -0.54 -5.21 -16.66
CA THR A 70 -0.95 -6.47 -16.02
C THR A 70 0.10 -7.57 -16.20
N LYS A 71 0.70 -7.68 -17.40
CA LYS A 71 1.77 -8.65 -17.64
C LYS A 71 2.98 -8.40 -16.76
N LYS A 72 3.37 -7.14 -16.58
CA LYS A 72 4.46 -6.78 -15.67
C LYS A 72 4.11 -7.14 -14.22
N ASP A 73 2.89 -6.87 -13.77
CA ASP A 73 2.44 -7.26 -12.43
C ASP A 73 2.51 -8.78 -12.21
N THR A 74 2.20 -9.59 -13.22
CA THR A 74 2.27 -11.07 -13.14
C THR A 74 3.69 -11.57 -12.82
N GLU A 75 4.73 -10.82 -13.20
CA GLU A 75 6.13 -11.15 -12.90
C GLU A 75 6.57 -10.69 -11.50
N LEU A 76 5.85 -9.72 -10.92
CA LEU A 76 6.25 -9.06 -9.67
C LEU A 76 5.52 -9.56 -8.43
N VAL A 77 4.34 -10.17 -8.61
CA VAL A 77 3.53 -10.66 -7.47
C VAL A 77 3.66 -12.17 -7.30
N PRO A 78 3.63 -12.68 -6.06
CA PRO A 78 3.73 -14.12 -5.79
C PRO A 78 2.42 -14.88 -6.03
N TYR A 79 1.27 -14.20 -6.03
CA TYR A 79 -0.03 -14.81 -6.30
C TYR A 79 -0.32 -14.85 -7.81
N SER A 80 -1.25 -15.69 -8.21
CA SER A 80 -1.58 -15.87 -9.61
C SER A 80 -2.57 -14.82 -10.10
N ILE A 81 -2.25 -14.16 -11.22
CA ILE A 81 -3.18 -13.33 -11.97
C ILE A 81 -3.75 -14.19 -13.12
N ALA A 82 -5.06 -14.20 -13.30
CA ALA A 82 -5.77 -15.01 -14.27
C ALA A 82 -6.65 -14.14 -15.18
N ARG A 83 -7.05 -14.71 -16.32
CA ARG A 83 -8.03 -14.09 -17.21
C ARG A 83 -9.43 -14.38 -16.68
N GLY A 84 -10.15 -13.35 -16.25
CA GLY A 84 -11.55 -13.44 -15.86
C GLY A 84 -12.50 -13.72 -17.04
N PRO A 85 -13.78 -14.02 -16.76
CA PRO A 85 -14.77 -14.40 -17.76
C PRO A 85 -14.99 -13.36 -18.87
N ASN A 86 -14.85 -12.09 -18.54
CA ASN A 86 -14.98 -10.95 -19.46
C ASN A 86 -13.64 -10.52 -20.09
N GLY A 87 -12.54 -11.24 -19.80
CA GLY A 87 -11.19 -10.93 -20.27
C GLY A 87 -10.43 -9.91 -19.42
N ASP A 88 -10.97 -9.51 -18.28
CA ASP A 88 -10.28 -8.64 -17.32
C ASP A 88 -9.26 -9.43 -16.50
N ALA A 89 -8.33 -8.71 -15.83
CA ALA A 89 -7.39 -9.29 -14.91
C ALA A 89 -8.10 -9.70 -13.61
N TRP A 90 -8.07 -10.97 -13.27
CA TRP A 90 -8.58 -11.52 -12.00
C TRP A 90 -7.41 -12.10 -11.20
N VAL A 91 -7.61 -12.38 -9.92
CA VAL A 91 -6.62 -13.01 -9.04
C VAL A 91 -7.13 -14.35 -8.51
N LYS A 92 -6.21 -15.29 -8.27
CA LYS A 92 -6.52 -16.57 -7.64
C LYS A 92 -6.03 -16.57 -6.21
N ALA A 93 -6.90 -16.97 -5.27
CA ALA A 93 -6.53 -17.16 -3.87
C ALA A 93 -7.53 -18.10 -3.19
N GLY A 94 -7.07 -18.91 -2.22
CA GLY A 94 -7.94 -19.83 -1.48
C GLY A 94 -8.69 -20.85 -2.32
N GLY A 95 -8.20 -21.17 -3.53
CA GLY A 95 -8.85 -22.08 -4.49
C GLY A 95 -9.93 -21.43 -5.36
N GLU A 96 -10.19 -20.15 -5.21
CA GLU A 96 -11.21 -19.38 -5.93
C GLU A 96 -10.60 -18.28 -6.79
N GLU A 97 -11.39 -17.73 -7.72
CA GLU A 97 -11.02 -16.59 -8.55
C GLU A 97 -11.82 -15.35 -8.14
N TYR A 98 -11.13 -14.24 -7.98
CA TYR A 98 -11.73 -12.96 -7.56
C TYR A 98 -11.41 -11.86 -8.55
N SER A 99 -12.41 -11.03 -8.86
CA SER A 99 -12.16 -9.77 -9.55
C SER A 99 -11.43 -8.78 -8.61
N PRO A 100 -10.65 -7.83 -9.14
CA PRO A 100 -10.05 -6.77 -8.34
C PRO A 100 -11.07 -5.97 -7.54
N SER A 101 -12.29 -5.78 -8.06
CA SER A 101 -13.38 -5.12 -7.34
C SER A 101 -13.84 -5.91 -6.11
N GLN A 102 -13.88 -7.25 -6.18
CA GLN A 102 -14.23 -8.09 -5.02
C GLN A 102 -13.13 -8.02 -3.94
N ILE A 103 -11.85 -8.10 -4.31
CA ILE A 103 -10.74 -7.97 -3.36
C ILE A 103 -10.75 -6.57 -2.72
N SER A 104 -10.97 -5.52 -3.52
CA SER A 104 -11.09 -4.16 -3.00
C SER A 104 -12.28 -4.00 -2.06
N ALA A 105 -13.40 -4.66 -2.38
CA ALA A 105 -14.59 -4.66 -1.54
C ALA A 105 -14.33 -5.24 -0.14
N PHE A 106 -13.51 -6.28 -0.01
CA PHE A 106 -13.14 -6.82 1.31
C PHE A 106 -12.41 -5.78 2.16
N THR A 107 -11.52 -5.00 1.54
CA THR A 107 -10.85 -3.89 2.25
C THR A 107 -11.85 -2.79 2.64
N LEU A 108 -12.77 -2.43 1.74
CA LEU A 108 -13.81 -1.44 2.02
C LEU A 108 -14.79 -1.91 3.11
N GLN A 109 -15.13 -3.21 3.15
CA GLN A 109 -15.91 -3.79 4.24
C GLN A 109 -15.20 -3.62 5.60
N LYS A 110 -13.89 -3.85 5.64
CA LYS A 110 -13.10 -3.62 6.86
C LYS A 110 -13.09 -2.13 7.26
N MET A 111 -13.06 -1.21 6.29
CA MET A 111 -13.18 0.22 6.57
C MET A 111 -14.56 0.57 7.13
N LYS A 112 -15.63 0.00 6.55
CA LYS A 112 -17.00 0.15 7.01
C LYS A 112 -17.17 -0.37 8.45
N GLU A 113 -16.75 -1.60 8.73
CA GLU A 113 -16.78 -2.20 10.07
C GLU A 113 -16.08 -1.33 11.12
N THR A 114 -14.91 -0.79 10.77
CA THR A 114 -14.15 0.10 11.66
C THR A 114 -14.90 1.41 11.91
N ALA A 115 -15.54 1.98 10.89
CA ALA A 115 -16.35 3.19 11.03
C ALA A 115 -17.59 2.93 11.89
N GLU A 116 -18.30 1.83 11.66
CA GLU A 116 -19.45 1.40 12.44
C GLU A 116 -19.11 1.14 13.91
N SER A 117 -17.99 0.48 14.17
CA SER A 117 -17.48 0.25 15.52
C SER A 117 -17.15 1.57 16.26
N TYR A 118 -16.64 2.56 15.54
CA TYR A 118 -16.32 3.87 16.12
C TYR A 118 -17.57 4.72 16.37
N LEU A 119 -18.47 4.77 15.39
CA LEU A 119 -19.69 5.61 15.44
C LEU A 119 -20.81 4.99 16.30
N GLY A 120 -20.82 3.66 16.47
CA GLY A 120 -21.91 2.93 17.14
C GLY A 120 -23.18 2.84 16.28
N GLU A 121 -23.10 3.11 14.98
CA GLU A 121 -24.24 3.08 14.06
C GLU A 121 -23.85 2.48 12.70
N THR A 122 -24.84 2.08 11.90
CA THR A 122 -24.63 1.51 10.57
C THR A 122 -24.16 2.58 9.59
N VAL A 123 -23.06 2.30 8.88
CA VAL A 123 -22.52 3.16 7.82
C VAL A 123 -23.01 2.65 6.46
N THR A 124 -23.81 3.48 5.78
CA THR A 124 -24.41 3.13 4.49
C THR A 124 -23.83 3.86 3.31
N GLN A 125 -23.17 5.00 3.54
CA GLN A 125 -22.71 5.90 2.47
C GLN A 125 -21.21 6.18 2.59
N ALA A 126 -20.53 6.38 1.45
CA ALA A 126 -19.13 6.75 1.41
C ALA A 126 -18.78 7.63 0.21
N VAL A 127 -17.74 8.45 0.39
CA VAL A 127 -16.98 9.05 -0.70
C VAL A 127 -15.67 8.29 -0.80
N ILE A 128 -15.29 7.86 -2.00
CA ILE A 128 -14.06 7.08 -2.24
C ILE A 128 -13.13 7.87 -3.15
N THR A 129 -11.85 7.89 -2.82
CA THR A 129 -10.83 8.56 -3.62
C THR A 129 -10.12 7.60 -4.55
N VAL A 130 -9.71 8.10 -5.71
CA VAL A 130 -8.94 7.38 -6.72
C VAL A 130 -7.82 8.27 -7.28
N PRO A 131 -6.73 7.69 -7.82
CA PRO A 131 -5.73 8.47 -8.54
C PRO A 131 -6.33 9.33 -9.66
N ALA A 132 -5.74 10.49 -9.91
CA ALA A 132 -6.25 11.39 -10.95
C ALA A 132 -6.19 10.78 -12.36
N TYR A 133 -5.23 9.88 -12.61
CA TYR A 133 -5.07 9.19 -13.90
C TYR A 133 -6.02 8.01 -14.12
N PHE A 134 -6.83 7.60 -13.13
CA PHE A 134 -7.80 6.54 -13.31
C PHE A 134 -8.79 6.88 -14.43
N ASN A 135 -8.93 5.98 -15.38
CA ASN A 135 -9.94 6.06 -16.43
C ASN A 135 -11.34 5.69 -15.92
N ASP A 136 -12.36 5.84 -16.78
CA ASP A 136 -13.75 5.58 -16.41
C ASP A 136 -13.99 4.11 -15.98
N ALA A 137 -13.34 3.15 -16.62
CA ALA A 137 -13.46 1.74 -16.25
C ALA A 137 -12.93 1.48 -14.84
N GLN A 138 -11.78 2.07 -14.48
CA GLN A 138 -11.18 1.97 -13.14
C GLN A 138 -12.03 2.66 -12.07
N ARG A 139 -12.58 3.84 -12.39
CA ARG A 139 -13.51 4.57 -11.51
C ARG A 139 -14.79 3.79 -11.29
N GLN A 140 -15.37 3.22 -12.34
CA GLN A 140 -16.56 2.39 -12.24
C GLN A 140 -16.29 1.12 -11.43
N ALA A 141 -15.18 0.42 -11.68
CA ALA A 141 -14.79 -0.76 -10.91
C ALA A 141 -14.56 -0.47 -9.41
N THR A 142 -14.05 0.74 -9.09
CA THR A 142 -13.92 1.21 -7.70
C THR A 142 -15.29 1.49 -7.08
N LYS A 143 -16.21 2.09 -7.83
CA LYS A 143 -17.60 2.29 -7.39
C LYS A 143 -18.32 0.97 -7.16
N ASP A 144 -18.10 0.00 -8.02
CA ASP A 144 -18.65 -1.36 -7.88
C ASP A 144 -18.09 -2.07 -6.64
N ALA A 145 -16.80 -1.89 -6.33
CA ALA A 145 -16.21 -2.40 -5.09
C ALA A 145 -16.90 -1.83 -3.85
N GLY A 146 -17.21 -0.53 -3.83
CA GLY A 146 -17.99 0.10 -2.76
C GLY A 146 -19.39 -0.51 -2.62
N LYS A 147 -20.06 -0.73 -3.74
CA LYS A 147 -21.39 -1.35 -3.78
C LYS A 147 -21.35 -2.81 -3.27
N ILE A 148 -20.35 -3.60 -3.67
CA ILE A 148 -20.14 -4.97 -3.17
C ILE A 148 -19.88 -4.96 -1.67
N ALA A 149 -19.19 -3.94 -1.14
CA ALA A 149 -18.97 -3.73 0.29
C ALA A 149 -20.23 -3.29 1.07
N GLY A 150 -21.36 -3.12 0.39
CA GLY A 150 -22.61 -2.65 1.00
C GLY A 150 -22.63 -1.16 1.31
N LEU A 151 -21.93 -0.36 0.47
CA LEU A 151 -21.89 1.10 0.56
C LEU A 151 -22.55 1.74 -0.67
N GLU A 152 -23.37 2.75 -0.45
CA GLU A 152 -23.74 3.71 -1.47
C GLU A 152 -22.58 4.67 -1.69
N VAL A 153 -21.93 4.60 -2.86
CA VAL A 153 -20.82 5.49 -3.20
C VAL A 153 -21.40 6.81 -3.75
N LEU A 154 -21.44 7.82 -2.90
CA LEU A 154 -21.99 9.12 -3.23
C LEU A 154 -21.14 9.82 -4.30
N ARG A 155 -19.82 9.69 -4.22
CA ARG A 155 -18.88 10.33 -5.15
C ARG A 155 -17.55 9.55 -5.24
N ILE A 156 -16.96 9.56 -6.42
CA ILE A 156 -15.55 9.22 -6.64
C ILE A 156 -14.83 10.56 -6.89
N ILE A 157 -13.81 10.87 -6.10
CA ILE A 157 -13.00 12.09 -6.25
C ILE A 157 -11.51 11.75 -6.44
N ASN A 158 -10.76 12.67 -7.03
CA ASN A 158 -9.33 12.47 -7.25
C ASN A 158 -8.57 12.60 -5.92
N GLU A 159 -7.62 11.70 -5.67
CA GLU A 159 -6.75 11.72 -4.49
C GLU A 159 -6.04 13.07 -4.29
N PRO A 160 -5.41 13.68 -5.33
CA PRO A 160 -4.79 14.99 -5.17
C PRO A 160 -5.79 16.11 -4.85
N THR A 161 -7.02 16.05 -5.38
CA THR A 161 -8.10 16.99 -5.02
C THR A 161 -8.50 16.83 -3.56
N ALA A 162 -8.65 15.59 -3.09
CA ALA A 162 -8.95 15.32 -1.68
C ALA A 162 -7.83 15.80 -0.74
N ALA A 163 -6.57 15.65 -1.14
CA ALA A 163 -5.42 16.15 -0.39
C ALA A 163 -5.43 17.69 -0.31
N ALA A 164 -5.68 18.38 -1.43
CA ALA A 164 -5.77 19.84 -1.48
C ALA A 164 -6.93 20.37 -0.61
N LEU A 165 -8.10 19.73 -0.66
CA LEU A 165 -9.24 20.05 0.20
C LEU A 165 -8.90 19.85 1.68
N ALA A 166 -8.27 18.75 2.05
CA ALA A 166 -7.88 18.47 3.43
C ALA A 166 -6.84 19.47 3.97
N TYR A 167 -6.04 20.05 3.10
CA TYR A 167 -5.09 21.11 3.44
C TYR A 167 -5.74 22.50 3.56
N GLY A 168 -7.03 22.64 3.18
CA GLY A 168 -7.79 23.88 3.29
C GLY A 168 -7.59 24.84 2.12
N LEU A 169 -7.18 24.34 0.96
CA LEU A 169 -6.93 25.15 -0.24
C LEU A 169 -8.21 25.51 -1.01
N ASP A 170 -9.38 25.02 -0.58
CA ASP A 170 -10.69 25.39 -1.12
C ASP A 170 -11.03 26.88 -0.92
N LYS A 171 -10.36 27.53 0.03
CA LYS A 171 -10.52 28.96 0.36
C LYS A 171 -9.61 29.88 -0.45
N ASP A 172 -8.66 29.30 -1.16
CA ASP A 172 -7.69 30.05 -1.96
C ASP A 172 -8.15 30.13 -3.42
N ASN A 173 -8.13 31.32 -4.00
CA ASN A 173 -8.49 31.54 -5.39
C ASN A 173 -7.25 31.72 -6.27
N ASN A 174 -7.30 31.22 -7.50
CA ASN A 174 -6.30 31.40 -8.55
C ASN A 174 -4.87 30.96 -8.18
N LYS A 175 -4.74 29.71 -7.70
CA LYS A 175 -3.44 29.10 -7.42
C LYS A 175 -3.18 27.87 -8.28
N THR A 176 -1.93 27.71 -8.69
CA THR A 176 -1.41 26.44 -9.21
C THR A 176 -0.60 25.77 -8.13
N ILE A 177 -0.92 24.54 -7.82
CA ILE A 177 -0.23 23.73 -6.79
C ILE A 177 0.29 22.42 -7.37
N ALA A 178 1.32 21.88 -6.75
CA ALA A 178 1.77 20.51 -6.95
C ALA A 178 1.40 19.67 -5.72
N VAL A 179 0.73 18.55 -5.96
CA VAL A 179 0.49 17.53 -4.93
C VAL A 179 1.46 16.38 -5.16
N TYR A 180 2.34 16.15 -4.18
CA TYR A 180 3.33 15.09 -4.19
C TYR A 180 2.87 14.00 -3.20
N ASP A 181 2.44 12.85 -3.73
CA ASP A 181 1.93 11.72 -2.94
C ASP A 181 2.87 10.51 -3.11
N LEU A 182 3.73 10.29 -2.12
CA LEU A 182 4.57 9.11 -2.02
C LEU A 182 3.95 8.15 -1.00
N GLY A 183 3.20 7.20 -1.53
CA GLY A 183 2.50 6.19 -0.73
C GLY A 183 3.35 4.97 -0.37
N GLY A 184 2.69 3.92 0.12
CA GLY A 184 3.36 2.65 0.45
C GLY A 184 3.79 1.85 -0.78
N GLY A 185 3.08 1.96 -1.90
CA GLY A 185 3.35 1.17 -3.11
C GLY A 185 3.32 1.96 -4.41
N THR A 186 2.95 3.25 -4.39
CA THR A 186 2.91 4.14 -5.56
C THR A 186 3.44 5.52 -5.22
N PHE A 187 4.00 6.17 -6.21
CA PHE A 187 4.34 7.58 -6.21
C PHE A 187 3.50 8.30 -7.26
N ASP A 188 2.80 9.34 -6.85
CA ASP A 188 1.95 10.15 -7.71
C ASP A 188 2.27 11.64 -7.51
N ILE A 189 2.43 12.36 -8.62
CA ILE A 189 2.57 13.81 -8.63
C ILE A 189 1.50 14.40 -9.54
N SER A 190 0.78 15.42 -9.06
CA SER A 190 -0.28 16.07 -9.81
C SER A 190 -0.16 17.58 -9.71
N ILE A 191 -0.37 18.27 -10.84
CA ILE A 191 -0.46 19.72 -10.90
C ILE A 191 -1.93 20.07 -10.97
N LEU A 192 -2.40 20.87 -10.02
CA LEU A 192 -3.78 21.35 -9.95
C LEU A 192 -3.83 22.86 -10.07
N GLU A 193 -4.82 23.33 -10.79
CA GLU A 193 -5.23 24.73 -10.78
C GLU A 193 -6.49 24.88 -9.93
N ILE A 194 -6.48 25.84 -9.03
CA ILE A 194 -7.60 26.16 -8.14
C ILE A 194 -8.15 27.51 -8.54
N GLY A 195 -9.43 27.56 -8.90
CA GLY A 195 -10.13 28.80 -9.24
C GLY A 195 -11.61 28.69 -8.91
N ASP A 196 -12.15 29.70 -8.24
CA ASP A 196 -13.58 29.80 -7.89
C ASP A 196 -14.16 28.55 -7.19
N GLY A 197 -13.37 27.90 -6.32
CA GLY A 197 -13.75 26.68 -5.62
C GLY A 197 -13.69 25.41 -6.49
N VAL A 198 -13.20 25.50 -7.73
CA VAL A 198 -13.03 24.38 -8.66
C VAL A 198 -11.56 23.94 -8.64
N PHE A 199 -11.34 22.63 -8.56
CA PHE A 199 -10.03 22.00 -8.65
C PHE A 199 -9.91 21.30 -10.01
N GLU A 200 -9.07 21.83 -10.88
CA GLU A 200 -8.77 21.23 -12.18
C GLU A 200 -7.40 20.56 -12.17
N VAL A 201 -7.35 19.27 -12.51
CA VAL A 201 -6.08 18.54 -12.67
C VAL A 201 -5.51 18.86 -14.06
N LYS A 202 -4.42 19.62 -14.12
CA LYS A 202 -3.74 20.01 -15.37
C LYS A 202 -2.80 18.94 -15.89
N ALA A 203 -2.10 18.26 -14.98
CA ALA A 203 -1.19 17.19 -15.34
C ALA A 203 -1.05 16.21 -14.16
N THR A 204 -0.81 14.95 -14.48
CA THR A 204 -0.45 13.92 -13.50
C THR A 204 0.59 12.99 -14.07
N ASN A 205 1.52 12.55 -13.23
CA ASN A 205 2.54 11.56 -13.55
C ASN A 205 2.89 10.80 -12.28
N GLY A 206 3.72 9.78 -12.36
CA GLY A 206 4.16 9.02 -11.20
C GLY A 206 4.77 7.68 -11.57
N ASP A 207 5.04 6.88 -10.55
CA ASP A 207 5.50 5.50 -10.70
C ASP A 207 4.62 4.58 -9.83
N THR A 208 3.89 3.68 -10.48
CA THR A 208 3.02 2.70 -9.81
C THR A 208 3.80 1.57 -9.14
N PHE A 209 5.13 1.55 -9.28
CA PHE A 209 6.05 0.56 -8.70
C PHE A 209 7.07 1.20 -7.76
N LEU A 210 6.81 2.42 -7.28
CA LEU A 210 7.67 3.12 -6.33
C LEU A 210 6.87 3.53 -5.10
N GLY A 211 7.32 3.08 -3.92
CA GLY A 211 6.69 3.42 -2.64
C GLY A 211 7.51 2.98 -1.44
N GLY A 212 6.95 3.15 -0.26
CA GLY A 212 7.61 2.79 1.00
C GLY A 212 8.03 1.33 1.11
N GLU A 213 7.32 0.41 0.42
CA GLU A 213 7.67 -1.02 0.40
C GLU A 213 8.98 -1.29 -0.36
N ASP A 214 9.31 -0.48 -1.36
CA ASP A 214 10.58 -0.59 -2.08
C ASP A 214 11.73 -0.15 -1.18
N PHE A 215 11.50 0.86 -0.34
CA PHE A 215 12.45 1.29 0.68
C PHE A 215 12.65 0.22 1.75
N ASP A 216 11.58 -0.39 2.25
CA ASP A 216 11.66 -1.53 3.18
C ASP A 216 12.48 -2.67 2.59
N SER A 217 12.27 -2.99 1.30
CA SER A 217 12.99 -4.05 0.61
C SER A 217 14.50 -3.81 0.55
N LYS A 218 14.94 -2.55 0.40
CA LYS A 218 16.37 -2.19 0.46
C LYS A 218 16.96 -2.40 1.85
N VAL A 219 16.22 -2.05 2.90
CA VAL A 219 16.66 -2.30 4.27
C VAL A 219 16.71 -3.80 4.57
N VAL A 220 15.74 -4.59 4.10
CA VAL A 220 15.76 -6.06 4.20
C VAL A 220 17.00 -6.63 3.55
N GLN A 221 17.30 -6.20 2.30
CA GLN A 221 18.48 -6.66 1.57
C GLN A 221 19.77 -6.30 2.31
N PHE A 222 19.89 -5.07 2.79
CA PHE A 222 21.05 -4.63 3.58
C PHE A 222 21.25 -5.51 4.82
N LEU A 223 20.20 -5.73 5.63
CA LEU A 223 20.28 -6.56 6.84
C LEU A 223 20.63 -8.01 6.51
N ALA A 224 20.06 -8.57 5.46
CA ALA A 224 20.33 -9.95 5.04
C ALA A 224 21.78 -10.12 4.55
N ASP A 225 22.30 -9.15 3.78
CA ASP A 225 23.67 -9.17 3.28
C ASP A 225 24.69 -9.02 4.41
N GLU A 226 24.44 -8.12 5.37
CA GLU A 226 25.29 -7.95 6.55
C GLU A 226 25.33 -9.23 7.42
N PHE A 227 24.17 -9.85 7.63
CA PHE A 227 24.10 -11.11 8.38
C PHE A 227 24.82 -12.24 7.64
N LYS A 228 24.65 -12.34 6.33
CA LYS A 228 25.33 -13.33 5.48
C LYS A 228 26.84 -13.15 5.49
N LYS A 229 27.34 -11.91 5.50
CA LYS A 229 28.79 -11.64 5.65
C LYS A 229 29.32 -12.09 7.00
N ALA A 230 28.56 -11.87 8.08
CA ALA A 230 28.99 -12.19 9.42
C ALA A 230 28.87 -13.69 9.78
N GLU A 231 27.75 -14.32 9.40
CA GLU A 231 27.39 -15.67 9.85
C GLU A 231 27.38 -16.71 8.70
N GLY A 232 27.55 -16.29 7.45
CA GLY A 232 27.53 -17.20 6.28
C GLY A 232 26.13 -17.69 5.89
N ILE A 233 25.07 -17.25 6.57
CA ILE A 233 23.70 -17.74 6.42
C ILE A 233 22.85 -16.71 5.65
N ASP A 234 22.12 -17.16 4.66
CA ASP A 234 21.21 -16.35 3.85
C ASP A 234 19.79 -16.39 4.44
N LEU A 235 19.42 -15.36 5.19
CA LEU A 235 18.13 -15.25 5.86
C LEU A 235 16.94 -15.12 4.88
N THR A 236 17.16 -14.74 3.62
CA THR A 236 16.09 -14.60 2.63
C THR A 236 15.49 -15.94 2.22
N LYS A 237 16.17 -17.04 2.47
CA LYS A 237 15.73 -18.41 2.18
C LYS A 237 14.82 -18.99 3.27
N ASP A 238 14.82 -18.42 4.46
CA ASP A 238 13.94 -18.80 5.55
C ASP A 238 12.75 -17.86 5.60
N LYS A 239 11.56 -18.39 5.36
CA LYS A 239 10.31 -17.60 5.31
C LYS A 239 10.02 -16.88 6.63
N LEU A 240 10.29 -17.50 7.78
CA LEU A 240 10.06 -16.89 9.08
C LEU A 240 11.06 -15.78 9.38
N ALA A 241 12.34 -16.02 9.06
CA ALA A 241 13.38 -15.00 9.17
C ALA A 241 13.09 -13.81 8.27
N LEU A 242 12.71 -14.08 7.01
CA LEU A 242 12.37 -13.04 6.05
C LEU A 242 11.15 -12.18 6.51
N GLN A 243 10.13 -12.81 7.11
CA GLN A 243 9.00 -12.08 7.68
C GLN A 243 9.45 -11.12 8.78
N ARG A 244 10.27 -11.62 9.70
CA ARG A 244 10.82 -10.82 10.81
C ARG A 244 11.72 -9.69 10.30
N LEU A 245 12.51 -9.94 9.26
CA LEU A 245 13.33 -8.91 8.61
C LEU A 245 12.47 -7.81 8.00
N LYS A 246 11.37 -8.16 7.31
CA LYS A 246 10.44 -7.17 6.71
C LYS A 246 9.80 -6.29 7.78
N GLU A 247 9.31 -6.87 8.87
CA GLU A 247 8.72 -6.11 9.98
C GLU A 247 9.73 -5.18 10.64
N ALA A 248 10.95 -5.66 10.87
CA ALA A 248 12.02 -4.85 11.45
C ALA A 248 12.50 -3.74 10.52
N ALA A 249 12.57 -4.00 9.21
CA ALA A 249 12.94 -3.00 8.21
C ALA A 249 11.93 -1.85 8.13
N GLU A 250 10.64 -2.18 8.08
CA GLU A 250 9.57 -1.17 8.10
C GLU A 250 9.62 -0.32 9.38
N LYS A 251 9.78 -0.97 10.53
CA LYS A 251 9.93 -0.28 11.82
C LYS A 251 11.14 0.63 11.83
N ALA A 252 12.31 0.15 11.39
CA ALA A 252 13.53 0.93 11.31
C ALA A 252 13.36 2.16 10.39
N LYS A 253 12.75 2.00 9.20
CA LYS A 253 12.44 3.09 8.29
C LYS A 253 11.57 4.16 8.96
N ILE A 254 10.52 3.76 9.69
CA ILE A 254 9.63 4.67 10.41
C ILE A 254 10.40 5.42 11.50
N GLU A 255 11.19 4.73 12.31
CA GLU A 255 11.99 5.35 13.38
C GLU A 255 13.03 6.33 12.83
N LEU A 256 13.70 5.98 11.73
CA LEU A 256 14.69 6.84 11.06
C LEU A 256 14.09 8.11 10.43
N SER A 257 12.76 8.20 10.30
CA SER A 257 12.10 9.45 9.89
C SER A 257 12.27 10.57 10.94
N SER A 258 12.45 10.22 12.21
CA SER A 258 12.63 11.19 13.31
C SER A 258 13.97 11.04 14.05
N ALA A 259 14.56 9.84 14.07
CA ALA A 259 15.83 9.55 14.73
C ALA A 259 17.01 9.56 13.75
N GLN A 260 18.22 9.81 14.25
CA GLN A 260 19.47 9.73 13.46
C GLN A 260 19.98 8.30 13.30
N SER A 261 19.61 7.42 14.24
CA SER A 261 19.96 6.00 14.20
C SER A 261 18.90 5.17 14.91
N THR A 262 18.79 3.90 14.54
CA THR A 262 17.95 2.92 15.23
C THR A 262 18.66 1.58 15.30
N GLU A 263 18.34 0.76 16.31
CA GLU A 263 18.86 -0.59 16.45
C GLU A 263 17.81 -1.61 16.02
N VAL A 264 18.17 -2.44 15.06
CA VAL A 264 17.43 -3.65 14.71
C VAL A 264 17.96 -4.80 15.54
N ASN A 265 17.11 -5.36 16.39
CA ASN A 265 17.45 -6.49 17.26
C ASN A 265 16.45 -7.62 17.05
N LEU A 266 16.92 -8.70 16.41
CA LEU A 266 16.14 -9.89 16.10
C LEU A 266 16.77 -11.12 16.76
N PRO A 267 16.45 -11.38 18.03
CA PRO A 267 16.96 -12.54 18.74
C PRO A 267 16.40 -13.83 18.12
N PHE A 268 17.22 -14.88 18.09
CA PHE A 268 16.84 -16.21 17.56
C PHE A 268 16.27 -16.11 16.12
N ILE A 269 16.96 -15.35 15.25
CA ILE A 269 16.50 -15.15 13.87
C ILE A 269 16.62 -16.43 13.04
N THR A 270 17.64 -17.23 13.32
CA THR A 270 17.90 -18.56 12.74
C THR A 270 18.76 -19.38 13.68
N ALA A 271 19.09 -20.61 13.28
CA ALA A 271 20.03 -21.48 14.00
C ALA A 271 20.89 -22.29 13.01
N ASP A 272 22.08 -22.62 13.42
CA ASP A 272 23.00 -23.57 12.75
C ASP A 272 23.49 -24.67 13.71
N GLN A 273 24.50 -25.41 13.29
CA GLN A 273 25.11 -26.48 14.09
C GLN A 273 25.74 -25.98 15.41
N ASN A 274 26.07 -24.68 15.48
CA ASN A 274 26.68 -24.03 16.64
C ASN A 274 25.63 -23.42 17.59
N GLY A 275 24.33 -23.52 17.25
CA GLY A 275 23.23 -23.03 18.06
C GLY A 275 22.48 -21.85 17.44
N PRO A 276 21.67 -21.17 18.26
CA PRO A 276 20.84 -20.05 17.79
C PRO A 276 21.70 -18.84 17.41
N LYS A 277 21.28 -18.15 16.37
CA LYS A 277 21.88 -16.92 15.86
C LYS A 277 20.96 -15.71 16.06
N HIS A 278 21.57 -14.57 16.29
CA HIS A 278 20.89 -13.32 16.56
C HIS A 278 21.35 -12.25 15.57
N LEU A 279 20.43 -11.43 15.07
CA LEU A 279 20.79 -10.26 14.29
C LEU A 279 20.65 -9.01 15.17
N VAL A 280 21.74 -8.32 15.40
CA VAL A 280 21.78 -7.02 16.05
C VAL A 280 22.56 -6.07 15.15
N LYS A 281 21.90 -5.02 14.68
CA LYS A 281 22.51 -4.05 13.75
C LYS A 281 21.96 -2.65 14.00
N THR A 282 22.86 -1.70 14.20
CA THR A 282 22.50 -0.28 14.16
C THR A 282 22.45 0.19 12.71
N ILE A 283 21.39 0.91 12.34
CA ILE A 283 21.22 1.55 11.04
C ILE A 283 21.15 3.06 11.31
N ASN A 284 21.92 3.84 10.55
CA ASN A 284 21.86 5.30 10.60
C ASN A 284 20.95 5.83 9.49
N ARG A 285 20.39 7.04 9.69
CA ARG A 285 19.60 7.70 8.66
C ARG A 285 20.40 7.88 7.35
N ALA A 286 21.68 8.24 7.45
CA ALA A 286 22.55 8.38 6.29
C ALA A 286 22.70 7.08 5.50
N ASP A 287 22.75 5.90 6.17
CA ASP A 287 22.81 4.60 5.49
C ASP A 287 21.53 4.32 4.71
N LEU A 288 20.38 4.67 5.29
CA LEU A 288 19.09 4.57 4.62
C LEU A 288 19.04 5.50 3.39
N GLU A 289 19.39 6.78 3.55
CA GLU A 289 19.40 7.78 2.48
C GLU A 289 20.31 7.35 1.33
N LEU A 290 21.52 6.86 1.60
CA LEU A 290 22.44 6.34 0.59
C LEU A 290 21.88 5.11 -0.14
N SER A 291 21.17 4.23 0.56
CA SER A 291 20.55 3.07 -0.08
C SER A 291 19.36 3.43 -0.98
N LEU A 292 18.75 4.59 -0.74
CA LEU A 292 17.57 5.08 -1.47
C LEU A 292 17.89 6.03 -2.63
N ILE A 293 19.12 6.56 -2.69
CA ILE A 293 19.50 7.58 -3.69
C ILE A 293 19.23 7.13 -5.13
N HIS A 294 19.44 5.85 -5.43
CA HIS A 294 19.18 5.29 -6.75
C HIS A 294 17.70 5.02 -7.06
N ILE A 295 16.83 5.09 -6.04
CA ILE A 295 15.39 4.90 -6.19
C ILE A 295 14.71 6.26 -6.37
N SER A 296 15.14 7.27 -5.62
CA SER A 296 14.48 8.56 -5.51
C SER A 296 15.11 9.66 -6.38
N GLU A 297 16.32 9.45 -6.90
CA GLU A 297 16.91 10.42 -7.82
C GLU A 297 16.14 10.47 -9.15
N PRO A 298 15.74 11.67 -9.59
CA PRO A 298 15.17 11.81 -10.91
C PRO A 298 16.22 11.35 -11.95
N THR A 299 15.80 10.45 -12.83
CA THR A 299 16.61 10.05 -13.98
C THR A 299 17.06 11.34 -14.67
N ARG A 300 18.36 11.62 -14.68
CA ARG A 300 18.89 12.70 -15.53
C ARG A 300 18.40 12.40 -16.93
N LEU A 301 17.50 13.21 -17.44
CA LEU A 301 17.26 13.27 -18.87
C LEU A 301 18.64 13.54 -19.49
N LEU A 302 19.22 12.51 -20.09
CA LEU A 302 20.34 12.71 -21.00
C LEU A 302 19.78 13.63 -22.06
N SER A 303 20.19 14.89 -21.98
CA SER A 303 19.94 15.86 -23.03
C SER A 303 20.54 15.28 -24.32
N ILE A 304 19.65 14.95 -25.24
CA ILE A 304 19.98 14.71 -26.63
C ILE A 304 20.39 16.06 -27.26
#